data_617a74a16b099850dd67f2285f739104
#
_entry.id   617a74a16b099850dd67f2285f739104
#
_cell.length_a   1.000
_cell.length_b   1.000
_cell.length_c   1.000
_cell.angle_alpha   90.00
_cell.angle_beta   90.00
_cell.angle_gamma   90.00
#
_symmetry.space_group_name_H-M   'P 1'
#
loop_
_entity.id
_entity.type
_entity.pdbx_description
1 polymer ?
#
loop_
_entity_poly.entity_id
_entity_poly.type
_entity_poly.pdbx_seq_one_letter_code
_entity_poly.pdbx_strand_id
1 'polypeptide(L)'
;MKRYIELARPFTLLPPLLGIVSGAICAFGSAYNPDPSRELTGAVIWTVVLGSVCAAFLNAANNSLNQIYDLEIDRINKPKRPLVTGEVSIREAWIFTVIMYVLGIVPTWWVVVYPYTTWEEKFRAPLAAHECFFIYLAALVATFIYSVPAFGRTKAHPIGANLTIAIPRGLLLKVAGWTMVARAGFAEPWFIGAIFMLFLLGAASTKDFSDMEGDRAGGCRTLPIRFGVRRAAWMIAPFFVFPWLLMPVGARNGVLTGNPAFLSLLGFTLALWGAYTVWLIVRNPDELTATENHPSWRHMYLMMMAAQVGFALAYV
;
A
#
# COMPACT_ATOMS: atom_id res chain seq x y z
N MET A 1 -13.07 -20.88 -11.00
CA MET A 1 -12.04 -20.45 -10.03
C MET A 1 -11.09 -19.41 -10.63
N LYS A 2 -10.51 -19.63 -11.83
CA LYS A 2 -9.56 -18.71 -12.50
C LYS A 2 -10.08 -17.27 -12.61
N ARG A 3 -11.33 -17.04 -13.04
CA ARG A 3 -11.96 -15.72 -13.16
C ARG A 3 -11.99 -14.90 -11.87
N TYR A 4 -12.14 -15.54 -10.69
CA TYR A 4 -12.10 -14.83 -9.38
C TYR A 4 -10.67 -14.49 -8.94
N ILE A 5 -9.68 -15.31 -9.34
CA ILE A 5 -8.26 -14.98 -9.15
C ILE A 5 -7.89 -13.75 -9.98
N GLU A 6 -8.36 -13.69 -11.22
CA GLU A 6 -8.16 -12.52 -12.10
C GLU A 6 -8.86 -11.27 -11.54
N LEU A 7 -10.08 -11.41 -10.99
CA LEU A 7 -10.79 -10.35 -10.31
C LEU A 7 -10.00 -9.81 -9.09
N ALA A 8 -9.40 -10.70 -8.29
CA ALA A 8 -8.55 -10.35 -7.15
C ALA A 8 -7.23 -9.66 -7.55
N ARG A 9 -6.76 -9.81 -8.80
CA ARG A 9 -5.51 -9.25 -9.34
C ARG A 9 -4.28 -9.66 -8.52
N PRO A 10 -3.89 -10.94 -8.51
CA PRO A 10 -2.91 -11.52 -7.58
C PRO A 10 -1.55 -10.81 -7.58
N PHE A 11 -1.10 -10.29 -8.73
CA PHE A 11 0.14 -9.53 -8.82
C PHE A 11 0.14 -8.29 -7.90
N THR A 12 -1.01 -7.66 -7.70
CA THR A 12 -1.13 -6.48 -6.84
C THR A 12 -1.23 -6.81 -5.35
N LEU A 13 -1.29 -8.10 -4.98
CA LEU A 13 -1.32 -8.55 -3.59
C LEU A 13 0.10 -8.64 -2.98
N LEU A 14 1.12 -8.86 -3.82
CA LEU A 14 2.50 -9.04 -3.36
C LEU A 14 3.10 -7.81 -2.64
N PRO A 15 3.00 -6.57 -3.17
CA PRO A 15 3.55 -5.41 -2.48
C PRO A 15 2.94 -5.14 -1.10
N PRO A 16 1.59 -5.23 -0.89
CA PRO A 16 1.00 -5.14 0.44
C PRO A 16 1.50 -6.22 1.39
N LEU A 17 1.61 -7.46 0.93
CA LEU A 17 2.12 -8.56 1.74
C LEU A 17 3.55 -8.28 2.23
N LEU A 18 4.45 -7.91 1.32
CA LEU A 18 5.82 -7.52 1.67
C LEU A 18 5.85 -6.32 2.62
N GLY A 19 4.96 -5.34 2.42
CA GLY A 19 4.84 -4.16 3.28
C GLY A 19 4.49 -4.50 4.71
N ILE A 20 3.52 -5.39 4.91
CA ILE A 20 3.09 -5.89 6.21
C ILE A 20 4.22 -6.66 6.89
N VAL A 21 4.78 -7.67 6.22
CA VAL A 21 5.87 -8.49 6.77
C VAL A 21 7.08 -7.64 7.13
N SER A 22 7.48 -6.73 6.26
CA SER A 22 8.57 -5.79 6.54
C SER A 22 8.26 -4.87 7.74
N GLY A 23 7.01 -4.40 7.88
CA GLY A 23 6.57 -3.63 9.06
C GLY A 23 6.66 -4.44 10.36
N ALA A 24 6.26 -5.70 10.33
CA ALA A 24 6.36 -6.61 11.46
C ALA A 24 7.82 -6.91 11.85
N ILE A 25 8.70 -7.14 10.88
CA ILE A 25 10.14 -7.35 11.13
C ILE A 25 10.77 -6.08 11.72
N CYS A 26 10.43 -4.89 11.20
CA CYS A 26 10.89 -3.63 11.79
C CYS A 26 10.45 -3.50 13.26
N ALA A 27 9.19 -3.82 13.57
CA ALA A 27 8.70 -3.80 14.94
C ALA A 27 9.42 -4.81 15.84
N PHE A 28 9.69 -6.00 15.32
CA PHE A 28 10.39 -7.05 16.06
C PHE A 28 11.82 -6.65 16.43
N GLY A 29 12.56 -6.06 15.52
CA GLY A 29 13.94 -5.61 15.75
C GLY A 29 14.07 -4.23 16.40
N SER A 30 12.97 -3.47 16.48
CA SER A 30 12.95 -2.12 17.05
C SER A 30 13.28 -2.10 18.55
N ALA A 31 13.82 -0.97 19.01
CA ALA A 31 13.99 -0.67 20.42
C ALA A 31 12.64 -0.62 21.19
N TYR A 32 11.52 -0.47 20.47
CA TYR A 32 10.17 -0.39 21.03
C TYR A 32 9.42 -1.72 21.03
N ASN A 33 10.09 -2.85 20.77
CA ASN A 33 9.50 -4.18 20.93
C ASN A 33 9.14 -4.38 22.42
N PRO A 34 7.86 -4.67 22.75
CA PRO A 34 7.42 -4.82 24.14
C PRO A 34 7.90 -6.12 24.78
N ASP A 35 8.33 -7.11 24.01
CA ASP A 35 8.89 -8.36 24.49
C ASP A 35 10.41 -8.21 24.67
N PRO A 36 10.91 -8.18 25.92
CA PRO A 36 12.35 -8.03 26.18
C PRO A 36 13.16 -9.27 25.74
N SER A 37 12.53 -10.45 25.65
CA SER A 37 13.20 -11.68 25.21
C SER A 37 13.45 -11.67 23.71
N ARG A 38 12.65 -10.96 22.96
CA ARG A 38 12.64 -10.95 21.48
C ARG A 38 12.65 -12.34 20.87
N GLU A 39 11.93 -13.26 21.51
CA GLU A 39 11.80 -14.63 21.01
C GLU A 39 10.80 -14.69 19.85
N LEU A 40 11.20 -15.30 18.76
CA LEU A 40 10.32 -15.58 17.64
C LEU A 40 9.41 -16.78 17.97
N THR A 41 8.39 -16.53 18.77
CA THR A 41 7.44 -17.56 19.20
C THR A 41 6.44 -17.91 18.09
N GLY A 42 5.84 -19.10 18.18
CA GLY A 42 4.75 -19.49 17.28
C GLY A 42 3.56 -18.52 17.31
N ALA A 43 3.32 -17.85 18.45
CA ALA A 43 2.26 -16.84 18.59
C ALA A 43 2.57 -15.58 17.77
N VAL A 44 3.81 -15.10 17.76
CA VAL A 44 4.25 -13.96 16.94
C VAL A 44 4.14 -14.30 15.46
N ILE A 45 4.67 -15.45 15.04
CA ILE A 45 4.60 -15.91 13.65
C ILE A 45 3.13 -15.99 13.20
N TRP A 46 2.27 -16.61 14.01
CA TRP A 46 0.84 -16.74 13.69
C TRP A 46 0.17 -15.36 13.54
N THR A 47 0.44 -14.41 14.43
CA THR A 47 -0.12 -13.06 14.37
C THR A 47 0.27 -12.35 13.08
N VAL A 48 1.54 -12.45 12.66
CA VAL A 48 2.03 -11.85 11.41
C VAL A 48 1.42 -12.56 10.19
N VAL A 49 1.34 -13.89 10.19
CA VAL A 49 0.72 -14.65 9.10
C VAL A 49 -0.75 -14.31 8.96
N LEU A 50 -1.51 -14.32 10.07
CA LEU A 50 -2.94 -13.99 10.07
C LEU A 50 -3.17 -12.56 9.52
N GLY A 51 -2.45 -11.58 10.04
CA GLY A 51 -2.57 -10.20 9.56
C GLY A 51 -2.21 -10.08 8.08
N SER A 52 -1.12 -10.72 7.64
CA SER A 52 -0.70 -10.69 6.24
C SER A 52 -1.73 -11.30 5.28
N VAL A 53 -2.35 -12.40 5.66
CA VAL A 53 -3.43 -13.05 4.88
C VAL A 53 -4.66 -12.14 4.85
N CYS A 54 -5.02 -11.53 5.97
CA CYS A 54 -6.11 -10.54 6.01
C CYS A 54 -5.85 -9.34 5.09
N ALA A 55 -4.60 -8.85 5.02
CA ALA A 55 -4.24 -7.76 4.08
C ALA A 55 -4.42 -8.18 2.62
N ALA A 56 -4.09 -9.42 2.27
CA ALA A 56 -4.31 -9.94 0.93
C ALA A 56 -5.80 -10.00 0.59
N PHE A 57 -6.65 -10.48 1.50
CA PHE A 57 -8.10 -10.48 1.31
C PHE A 57 -8.68 -9.07 1.20
N LEU A 58 -8.25 -8.15 2.07
CA LEU A 58 -8.66 -6.74 2.01
C LEU A 58 -8.29 -6.11 0.66
N ASN A 59 -7.08 -6.35 0.16
CA ASN A 59 -6.65 -5.83 -1.13
C ASN A 59 -7.41 -6.48 -2.31
N ALA A 60 -7.73 -7.77 -2.24
CA ALA A 60 -8.57 -8.45 -3.22
C ALA A 60 -9.99 -7.85 -3.27
N ALA A 61 -10.59 -7.57 -2.09
CA ALA A 61 -11.87 -6.87 -1.99
C ALA A 61 -11.81 -5.47 -2.61
N ASN A 62 -10.75 -4.70 -2.31
CA ASN A 62 -10.54 -3.36 -2.86
C ASN A 62 -10.40 -3.37 -4.38
N ASN A 63 -9.69 -4.36 -4.93
CA ASN A 63 -9.56 -4.53 -6.38
C ASN A 63 -10.89 -4.85 -7.05
N SER A 64 -11.71 -5.70 -6.43
CA SER A 64 -13.04 -6.04 -6.94
C SER A 64 -14.00 -4.85 -6.84
N LEU A 65 -14.07 -4.16 -5.69
CA LEU A 65 -14.89 -2.97 -5.51
C LEU A 65 -14.57 -1.89 -6.55
N ASN A 66 -13.29 -1.63 -6.76
CA ASN A 66 -12.86 -0.65 -7.76
C ASN A 66 -13.32 -1.05 -9.16
N GLN A 67 -13.21 -2.33 -9.55
CA GLN A 67 -13.66 -2.80 -10.86
C GLN A 67 -15.19 -2.69 -11.04
N ILE A 68 -15.98 -2.88 -9.97
CA ILE A 68 -17.44 -2.70 -10.01
C ILE A 68 -17.80 -1.26 -10.35
N TYR A 69 -17.16 -0.29 -9.68
CA TYR A 69 -17.44 1.14 -9.89
C TYR A 69 -16.76 1.74 -11.13
N ASP A 70 -15.73 1.07 -11.66
CA ASP A 70 -14.98 1.50 -12.83
C ASP A 70 -15.36 0.76 -14.11
N LEU A 71 -16.47 0.02 -14.13
CA LEU A 71 -16.83 -0.87 -15.24
C LEU A 71 -16.81 -0.14 -16.60
N GLU A 72 -17.36 1.07 -16.68
CA GLU A 72 -17.39 1.85 -17.93
C GLU A 72 -15.97 2.36 -18.30
N ILE A 73 -15.16 2.75 -17.34
CA ILE A 73 -13.78 3.14 -17.54
C ILE A 73 -12.96 1.95 -18.04
N ASP A 74 -13.19 0.78 -17.43
CA ASP A 74 -12.49 -0.45 -17.76
C ASP A 74 -12.84 -1.02 -19.13
N ARG A 75 -14.03 -0.75 -19.65
CA ARG A 75 -14.40 -1.08 -21.04
C ARG A 75 -13.45 -0.43 -22.05
N ILE A 76 -12.94 0.75 -21.74
CA ILE A 76 -12.01 1.50 -22.59
C ILE A 76 -10.57 1.07 -22.28
N ASN A 77 -10.17 1.18 -21.01
CA ASN A 77 -8.78 1.00 -20.61
C ASN A 77 -8.37 -0.47 -20.46
N LYS A 78 -9.29 -1.36 -20.06
CA LYS A 78 -9.00 -2.76 -19.68
C LYS A 78 -10.06 -3.74 -20.19
N PRO A 79 -10.26 -3.85 -21.52
CA PRO A 79 -11.37 -4.63 -22.11
C PRO A 79 -11.34 -6.12 -21.81
N LYS A 80 -10.22 -6.65 -21.32
CA LYS A 80 -10.04 -8.08 -20.98
C LYS A 80 -10.38 -8.43 -19.54
N ARG A 81 -10.84 -7.49 -18.73
CA ARG A 81 -11.20 -7.77 -17.32
C ARG A 81 -12.44 -8.65 -17.22
N PRO A 82 -12.51 -9.59 -16.25
CA PRO A 82 -13.61 -10.55 -16.10
C PRO A 82 -15.01 -9.90 -15.99
N LEU A 83 -15.11 -8.71 -15.36
CA LEU A 83 -16.35 -7.94 -15.30
C LEU A 83 -16.74 -7.33 -16.65
N VAL A 84 -15.77 -6.88 -17.43
CA VAL A 84 -15.98 -6.27 -18.75
C VAL A 84 -16.39 -7.33 -19.78
N THR A 85 -15.73 -8.50 -19.74
CA THR A 85 -16.02 -9.63 -20.63
C THR A 85 -17.33 -10.37 -20.25
N GLY A 86 -17.88 -10.11 -19.06
CA GLY A 86 -19.06 -10.81 -18.57
C GLY A 86 -18.78 -12.21 -17.98
N GLU A 87 -17.51 -12.63 -17.87
CA GLU A 87 -17.13 -13.88 -17.21
C GLU A 87 -17.50 -13.91 -15.71
N VAL A 88 -17.57 -12.74 -15.09
CA VAL A 88 -18.07 -12.52 -13.73
C VAL A 88 -19.19 -11.49 -13.80
N SER A 89 -20.37 -11.82 -13.29
CA SER A 89 -21.48 -10.88 -13.18
C SER A 89 -21.24 -9.86 -12.06
N ILE A 90 -21.89 -8.71 -12.12
CA ILE A 90 -21.82 -7.69 -11.07
C ILE A 90 -22.25 -8.26 -9.72
N ARG A 91 -23.30 -9.12 -9.69
CA ARG A 91 -23.77 -9.78 -8.46
C ARG A 91 -22.69 -10.69 -7.87
N GLU A 92 -22.03 -11.52 -8.68
CA GLU A 92 -20.95 -12.38 -8.22
C GLU A 92 -19.77 -11.55 -7.70
N ALA A 93 -19.42 -10.45 -8.37
CA ALA A 93 -18.37 -9.55 -7.93
C ALA A 93 -18.68 -8.90 -6.57
N TRP A 94 -19.94 -8.48 -6.34
CA TRP A 94 -20.36 -7.98 -5.02
C TRP A 94 -20.28 -9.04 -3.93
N ILE A 95 -20.74 -10.27 -4.19
CA ILE A 95 -20.64 -11.39 -3.24
C ILE A 95 -19.16 -11.65 -2.91
N PHE A 96 -18.31 -11.73 -3.92
CA PHE A 96 -16.87 -11.90 -3.74
C PHE A 96 -16.28 -10.78 -2.90
N THR A 97 -16.62 -9.52 -3.21
CA THR A 97 -16.12 -8.34 -2.47
C THR A 97 -16.48 -8.39 -1.00
N VAL A 98 -17.76 -8.69 -0.67
CA VAL A 98 -18.22 -8.78 0.71
C VAL A 98 -17.51 -9.91 1.47
N ILE A 99 -17.40 -11.10 0.86
CA ILE A 99 -16.69 -12.23 1.48
C ILE A 99 -15.23 -11.85 1.77
N MET A 100 -14.55 -11.24 0.79
CA MET A 100 -13.16 -10.82 0.96
C MET A 100 -13.00 -9.72 2.02
N TYR A 101 -13.95 -8.79 2.17
CA TYR A 101 -13.93 -7.81 3.26
C TYR A 101 -14.13 -8.46 4.63
N VAL A 102 -15.06 -9.40 4.76
CA VAL A 102 -15.27 -10.13 6.02
C VAL A 102 -14.00 -10.89 6.41
N LEU A 103 -13.41 -11.65 5.47
CA LEU A 103 -12.17 -12.39 5.69
C LEU A 103 -10.95 -11.49 5.93
N GLY A 104 -10.96 -10.29 5.36
CA GLY A 104 -9.87 -9.32 5.51
C GLY A 104 -9.94 -8.48 6.78
N ILE A 105 -11.12 -8.32 7.39
CA ILE A 105 -11.30 -7.44 8.56
C ILE A 105 -11.56 -8.24 9.84
N VAL A 106 -12.52 -9.15 9.83
CA VAL A 106 -12.97 -9.82 11.08
C VAL A 106 -11.84 -10.55 11.79
N PRO A 107 -10.98 -11.34 11.12
CA PRO A 107 -9.92 -12.07 11.82
C PRO A 107 -8.82 -11.16 12.38
N THR A 108 -8.70 -9.90 11.91
CA THR A 108 -7.72 -8.96 12.47
C THR A 108 -8.02 -8.56 13.91
N TRP A 109 -9.24 -8.85 14.40
CA TRP A 109 -9.56 -8.72 15.83
C TRP A 109 -8.65 -9.56 16.73
N TRP A 110 -8.18 -10.69 16.25
CA TRP A 110 -7.23 -11.57 16.98
C TRP A 110 -5.76 -11.20 16.75
N VAL A 111 -5.48 -10.18 15.93
CA VAL A 111 -4.13 -9.64 15.73
C VAL A 111 -3.83 -8.64 16.85
N VAL A 112 -3.47 -9.18 18.01
CA VAL A 112 -3.16 -8.41 19.22
C VAL A 112 -1.80 -8.85 19.74
N VAL A 113 -1.00 -7.86 20.17
CA VAL A 113 0.38 -8.07 20.61
C VAL A 113 0.51 -8.49 22.07
N TYR A 114 1.75 -8.84 22.46
CA TYR A 114 2.12 -9.10 23.85
C TYR A 114 1.47 -8.10 24.84
N PRO A 115 0.96 -8.56 26.02
CA PRO A 115 1.13 -9.89 26.61
C PRO A 115 0.06 -10.93 26.25
N TYR A 116 -0.85 -10.64 25.35
CA TYR A 116 -1.97 -11.53 24.99
C TYR A 116 -1.48 -12.64 24.05
N THR A 117 -1.50 -13.90 24.53
CA THR A 117 -0.95 -15.04 23.79
C THR A 117 -2.01 -16.02 23.29
N THR A 118 -3.07 -16.25 24.08
CA THR A 118 -4.15 -17.16 23.73
C THR A 118 -5.27 -16.50 22.94
N TRP A 119 -6.06 -17.27 22.21
CA TRP A 119 -7.22 -16.79 21.47
C TRP A 119 -8.23 -16.05 22.34
N GLU A 120 -8.48 -16.57 23.54
CA GLU A 120 -9.43 -15.99 24.49
C GLU A 120 -8.93 -14.67 25.05
N GLU A 121 -7.67 -14.59 25.46
CA GLU A 121 -7.04 -13.35 25.90
C GLU A 121 -7.09 -12.27 24.82
N LYS A 122 -6.74 -12.64 23.58
CA LYS A 122 -6.79 -11.72 22.44
C LYS A 122 -8.21 -11.24 22.17
N PHE A 123 -9.21 -12.13 22.22
CA PHE A 123 -10.60 -11.73 21.99
C PHE A 123 -11.13 -10.78 23.05
N ARG A 124 -10.74 -10.97 24.32
CA ARG A 124 -11.16 -10.17 25.47
C ARG A 124 -10.25 -8.99 25.78
N ALA A 125 -9.21 -8.77 24.98
CA ALA A 125 -8.30 -7.66 25.17
C ALA A 125 -9.05 -6.32 25.12
N PRO A 126 -8.58 -5.29 25.84
CA PRO A 126 -9.18 -3.96 25.76
C PRO A 126 -9.17 -3.41 24.34
N LEU A 127 -10.18 -2.61 23.98
CA LEU A 127 -10.31 -2.00 22.64
C LEU A 127 -9.01 -1.34 22.16
N ALA A 128 -8.28 -0.68 23.05
CA ALA A 128 -7.01 -0.06 22.73
C ALA A 128 -5.89 -1.04 22.32
N ALA A 129 -6.08 -2.35 22.52
CA ALA A 129 -5.12 -3.36 22.08
C ALA A 129 -5.39 -3.83 20.64
N HIS A 130 -6.56 -3.59 20.08
CA HIS A 130 -6.97 -4.00 18.73
C HIS A 130 -6.54 -2.99 17.65
N GLU A 131 -5.35 -2.41 17.77
CA GLU A 131 -4.84 -1.38 16.85
C GLU A 131 -4.84 -1.85 15.39
N CYS A 132 -4.45 -3.10 15.14
CA CYS A 132 -4.43 -3.69 13.79
C CYS A 132 -5.84 -3.67 13.17
N PHE A 133 -6.86 -4.09 13.91
CA PHE A 133 -8.25 -4.09 13.45
C PHE A 133 -8.71 -2.68 13.04
N PHE A 134 -8.46 -1.67 13.87
CA PHE A 134 -8.87 -0.30 13.55
C PHE A 134 -8.12 0.29 12.35
N ILE A 135 -6.84 -0.07 12.16
CA ILE A 135 -6.07 0.35 10.98
C ILE A 135 -6.64 -0.28 9.71
N TYR A 136 -7.02 -1.57 9.74
CA TYR A 136 -7.67 -2.24 8.62
C TYR A 136 -9.04 -1.64 8.31
N LEU A 137 -9.80 -1.30 9.35
CA LEU A 137 -11.08 -0.61 9.20
C LEU A 137 -10.90 0.78 8.56
N ALA A 138 -9.87 1.54 8.98
CA ALA A 138 -9.54 2.81 8.35
C ALA A 138 -9.14 2.66 6.87
N ALA A 139 -8.39 1.61 6.53
CA ALA A 139 -8.05 1.30 5.13
C ALA A 139 -9.30 0.91 4.30
N LEU A 140 -10.25 0.18 4.89
CA LEU A 140 -11.55 -0.10 4.27
C LEU A 140 -12.29 1.20 3.97
N VAL A 141 -12.43 2.09 4.96
CA VAL A 141 -13.12 3.39 4.79
C VAL A 141 -12.45 4.21 3.68
N ALA A 142 -11.12 4.26 3.63
CA ALA A 142 -10.39 4.96 2.57
C ALA A 142 -10.70 4.38 1.18
N THR A 143 -10.91 3.07 1.05
CA THR A 143 -11.29 2.45 -0.22
C THR A 143 -12.69 2.85 -0.68
N PHE A 144 -13.63 2.95 0.25
CA PHE A 144 -14.98 3.46 -0.08
C PHE A 144 -14.92 4.92 -0.51
N ILE A 145 -14.19 5.76 0.19
CA ILE A 145 -13.96 7.17 -0.17
C ILE A 145 -13.32 7.29 -1.56
N TYR A 146 -12.42 6.37 -1.89
CA TYR A 146 -11.74 6.35 -3.19
C TYR A 146 -12.68 5.99 -4.34
N SER A 147 -13.46 4.90 -4.20
CA SER A 147 -14.17 4.26 -5.32
C SER A 147 -15.65 4.67 -5.41
N VAL A 148 -16.34 4.88 -4.27
CA VAL A 148 -17.80 4.97 -4.22
C VAL A 148 -18.28 6.41 -4.37
N PRO A 149 -19.16 6.70 -5.36
CA PRO A 149 -19.69 8.06 -5.58
C PRO A 149 -20.36 8.70 -4.36
N ALA A 150 -21.12 7.93 -3.59
CA ALA A 150 -21.80 8.41 -2.39
C ALA A 150 -20.84 8.92 -1.29
N PHE A 151 -19.56 8.49 -1.31
CA PHE A 151 -18.52 8.90 -0.38
C PHE A 151 -17.51 9.89 -0.99
N GLY A 152 -17.85 10.50 -2.14
CA GLY A 152 -17.05 11.55 -2.76
C GLY A 152 -16.16 11.10 -3.91
N ARG A 153 -15.98 9.78 -4.13
CA ARG A 153 -15.17 9.19 -5.24
C ARG A 153 -13.89 9.99 -5.52
N THR A 154 -13.00 10.05 -4.52
CA THR A 154 -11.76 10.85 -4.59
C THR A 154 -10.87 10.46 -5.77
N LYS A 155 -11.07 9.27 -6.35
CA LYS A 155 -10.46 8.87 -7.62
C LYS A 155 -10.68 9.90 -8.74
N ALA A 156 -11.79 10.61 -8.73
CA ALA A 156 -12.10 11.64 -9.72
C ALA A 156 -11.28 12.93 -9.54
N HIS A 157 -10.56 13.09 -8.42
CA HIS A 157 -9.83 14.31 -8.09
C HIS A 157 -8.30 14.09 -8.19
N PRO A 158 -7.56 15.01 -8.79
CA PRO A 158 -6.14 14.81 -9.11
C PRO A 158 -5.24 14.58 -7.88
N ILE A 159 -5.50 15.29 -6.77
CA ILE A 159 -4.74 15.13 -5.52
C ILE A 159 -5.43 14.11 -4.60
N GLY A 160 -6.76 14.14 -4.55
CA GLY A 160 -7.55 13.23 -3.70
C GLY A 160 -7.30 11.76 -4.04
N ALA A 161 -7.19 11.42 -5.33
CA ALA A 161 -6.85 10.07 -5.78
C ALA A 161 -5.55 9.57 -5.16
N ASN A 162 -4.49 10.39 -5.27
CA ASN A 162 -3.17 10.02 -4.78
C ASN A 162 -3.10 9.91 -3.25
N LEU A 163 -3.74 10.82 -2.53
CA LEU A 163 -3.79 10.77 -1.06
C LEU A 163 -4.54 9.53 -0.55
N THR A 164 -5.70 9.24 -1.13
CA THR A 164 -6.50 8.07 -0.72
C THR A 164 -5.90 6.72 -1.14
N ILE A 165 -4.90 6.70 -2.01
CA ILE A 165 -4.07 5.54 -2.29
C ILE A 165 -2.86 5.51 -1.36
N ALA A 166 -2.14 6.63 -1.21
CA ALA A 166 -0.87 6.70 -0.51
C ALA A 166 -1.03 6.49 1.00
N ILE A 167 -2.10 7.01 1.62
CA ILE A 167 -2.36 6.83 3.05
C ILE A 167 -2.55 5.34 3.39
N PRO A 168 -3.50 4.57 2.83
CA PRO A 168 -3.68 3.18 3.23
C PRO A 168 -2.53 2.28 2.75
N ARG A 169 -2.00 2.47 1.55
CA ARG A 169 -0.98 1.59 0.97
C ARG A 169 0.46 1.93 1.39
N GLY A 170 0.74 3.17 1.76
CA GLY A 170 2.04 3.61 2.26
C GLY A 170 2.08 3.64 3.77
N LEU A 171 1.30 4.55 4.37
CA LEU A 171 1.32 4.81 5.80
C LEU A 171 0.71 3.67 6.60
N LEU A 172 -0.60 3.42 6.42
CA LEU A 172 -1.34 2.48 7.26
C LEU A 172 -0.87 1.04 7.09
N LEU A 173 -0.42 0.65 5.90
CA LEU A 173 0.10 -0.68 5.66
C LEU A 173 1.34 -0.99 6.52
N LYS A 174 2.25 -0.04 6.67
CA LYS A 174 3.44 -0.18 7.51
C LYS A 174 3.09 -0.23 8.99
N VAL A 175 2.22 0.69 9.41
CA VAL A 175 1.74 0.72 10.80
C VAL A 175 0.98 -0.56 11.13
N ALA A 176 0.16 -1.08 10.22
CA ALA A 176 -0.54 -2.34 10.38
C ALA A 176 0.42 -3.53 10.60
N GLY A 177 1.47 -3.64 9.77
CA GLY A 177 2.51 -4.66 9.97
C GLY A 177 3.21 -4.51 11.32
N TRP A 178 3.52 -3.30 11.72
CA TRP A 178 4.10 -3.00 13.03
C TRP A 178 3.19 -3.44 14.19
N THR A 179 1.90 -3.18 14.11
CA THR A 179 0.93 -3.54 15.17
C THR A 179 0.68 -5.04 15.33
N MET A 180 1.30 -5.86 14.51
CA MET A 180 1.33 -7.31 14.71
C MET A 180 2.34 -7.76 15.75
N VAL A 181 3.31 -6.90 16.11
CA VAL A 181 4.42 -7.22 17.03
C VAL A 181 4.53 -6.18 18.15
N ALA A 182 4.37 -4.89 17.86
CA ALA A 182 4.51 -3.80 18.83
C ALA A 182 3.36 -2.79 18.69
N ARG A 183 3.15 -1.96 19.70
CA ARG A 183 2.09 -0.93 19.69
C ARG A 183 2.47 0.25 18.78
N ALA A 184 1.46 0.84 18.14
CA ALA A 184 1.64 1.99 17.23
C ALA A 184 1.83 3.34 17.93
N GLY A 185 1.89 3.38 19.27
CA GLY A 185 2.00 4.62 20.04
C GLY A 185 3.35 5.35 19.92
N PHE A 186 4.30 4.80 19.16
CA PHE A 186 5.62 5.38 18.96
C PHE A 186 5.71 6.10 17.61
N ALA A 187 6.67 7.04 17.49
CA ALA A 187 6.86 7.79 16.25
C ALA A 187 7.40 6.92 15.08
N GLU A 188 8.15 5.87 15.40
CA GLU A 188 8.87 5.06 14.42
C GLU A 188 7.98 4.42 13.34
N PRO A 189 6.89 3.69 13.66
CA PRO A 189 6.04 3.10 12.63
C PRO A 189 5.41 4.14 11.71
N TRP A 190 5.01 5.28 12.26
CA TRP A 190 4.43 6.38 11.49
C TRP A 190 5.45 7.05 10.59
N PHE A 191 6.70 7.19 11.07
CA PHE A 191 7.78 7.75 10.27
C PHE A 191 8.16 6.83 9.09
N ILE A 192 8.30 5.51 9.35
CA ILE A 192 8.51 4.52 8.29
C ILE A 192 7.35 4.58 7.29
N GLY A 193 6.11 4.55 7.79
CA GLY A 193 4.92 4.63 6.95
C GLY A 193 4.86 5.93 6.13
N ALA A 194 5.26 7.07 6.71
CA ALA A 194 5.29 8.35 6.01
C ALA A 194 6.27 8.36 4.83
N ILE A 195 7.43 7.71 4.96
CA ILE A 195 8.39 7.55 3.84
C ILE A 195 7.70 6.84 2.66
N PHE A 196 7.02 5.71 2.93
CA PHE A 196 6.32 4.97 1.88
C PHE A 196 5.09 5.73 1.34
N MET A 197 4.37 6.43 2.20
CA MET A 197 3.25 7.29 1.79
C MET A 197 3.72 8.37 0.82
N LEU A 198 4.78 9.09 1.15
CA LEU A 198 5.34 10.13 0.30
C LEU A 198 5.79 9.56 -1.05
N PHE A 199 6.49 8.41 -1.06
CA PHE A 199 6.85 7.74 -2.31
C PHE A 199 5.61 7.40 -3.15
N LEU A 200 4.56 6.86 -2.53
CA LEU A 200 3.33 6.49 -3.23
C LEU A 200 2.52 7.68 -3.75
N LEU A 201 2.68 8.88 -3.20
CA LEU A 201 2.06 10.09 -3.77
C LEU A 201 2.50 10.33 -5.22
N GLY A 202 3.75 10.02 -5.55
CA GLY A 202 4.23 10.08 -6.93
C GLY A 202 3.97 8.79 -7.70
N ALA A 203 4.29 7.66 -7.09
CA ALA A 203 4.26 6.35 -7.72
C ALA A 203 2.85 5.94 -8.18
N ALA A 204 1.80 6.25 -7.40
CA ALA A 204 0.42 5.94 -7.76
C ALA A 204 -0.03 6.61 -9.06
N SER A 205 0.44 7.83 -9.32
CA SER A 205 0.09 8.60 -10.51
C SER A 205 0.73 8.08 -11.80
N THR A 206 1.75 7.24 -11.74
CA THR A 206 2.43 6.76 -12.96
C THR A 206 1.49 6.01 -13.90
N LYS A 207 0.47 5.37 -13.35
CA LYS A 207 -0.52 4.64 -14.11
C LYS A 207 -1.55 5.54 -14.79
N ASP A 208 -1.83 6.69 -14.19
CA ASP A 208 -2.81 7.65 -14.71
C ASP A 208 -2.45 8.17 -16.10
N PHE A 209 -1.17 8.13 -16.48
CA PHE A 209 -0.72 8.56 -17.80
C PHE A 209 -1.19 7.62 -18.91
N SER A 210 -1.13 6.31 -18.69
CA SER A 210 -1.60 5.33 -19.69
C SER A 210 -3.13 5.16 -19.70
N ASP A 211 -3.80 5.54 -18.63
CA ASP A 211 -5.24 5.33 -18.45
C ASP A 211 -6.09 6.59 -18.79
N MET A 212 -5.45 7.65 -19.33
CA MET A 212 -6.09 8.97 -19.56
C MET A 212 -7.38 8.94 -20.39
N GLU A 213 -7.48 8.06 -21.38
CA GLU A 213 -8.63 7.99 -22.27
C GLU A 213 -9.90 7.56 -21.53
N GLY A 214 -9.87 6.42 -20.88
CA GLY A 214 -11.00 5.92 -20.10
C GLY A 214 -11.28 6.77 -18.87
N ASP A 215 -10.23 7.27 -18.19
CA ASP A 215 -10.40 8.16 -17.03
C ASP A 215 -11.14 9.45 -17.42
N ARG A 216 -10.81 10.03 -18.57
CA ARG A 216 -11.51 11.23 -19.10
C ARG A 216 -12.96 10.91 -19.43
N ALA A 217 -13.23 9.77 -20.09
CA ALA A 217 -14.56 9.33 -20.42
C ALA A 217 -15.39 9.06 -19.15
N GLY A 218 -14.76 8.54 -18.08
CA GLY A 218 -15.37 8.31 -16.77
C GLY A 218 -15.46 9.54 -15.86
N GLY A 219 -15.12 10.75 -16.36
CA GLY A 219 -15.18 12.02 -15.62
C GLY A 219 -14.07 12.22 -14.59
N CYS A 220 -13.03 11.38 -14.58
CA CYS A 220 -11.88 11.55 -13.71
C CYS A 220 -10.97 12.69 -14.19
N ARG A 221 -10.44 13.45 -13.24
CA ARG A 221 -9.51 14.57 -13.49
C ARG A 221 -8.16 14.27 -12.86
N THR A 222 -7.55 13.14 -13.27
CA THR A 222 -6.22 12.74 -12.78
C THR A 222 -5.15 13.80 -13.08
N LEU A 223 -3.96 13.72 -12.46
CA LEU A 223 -2.90 14.72 -12.62
C LEU A 223 -2.59 15.02 -14.10
N PRO A 224 -2.34 14.00 -14.97
CA PRO A 224 -2.04 14.26 -16.37
C PRO A 224 -3.22 14.86 -17.16
N ILE A 225 -4.47 14.50 -16.80
CA ILE A 225 -5.67 15.08 -17.43
C ILE A 225 -5.84 16.56 -17.04
N ARG A 226 -5.59 16.88 -15.76
CA ARG A 226 -5.81 18.24 -15.22
C ARG A 226 -4.71 19.22 -15.57
N PHE A 227 -3.45 18.79 -15.50
CA PHE A 227 -2.28 19.70 -15.62
C PHE A 227 -1.47 19.49 -16.90
N GLY A 228 -1.82 18.47 -17.70
CA GLY A 228 -1.06 18.04 -18.87
C GLY A 228 0.09 17.11 -18.50
N VAL A 229 0.48 16.26 -19.45
CA VAL A 229 1.44 15.17 -19.28
C VAL A 229 2.77 15.66 -18.73
N ARG A 230 3.37 16.67 -19.37
CA ARG A 230 4.70 17.19 -18.98
C ARG A 230 4.72 17.79 -17.58
N ARG A 231 3.72 18.59 -17.23
CA ARG A 231 3.64 19.20 -15.89
C ARG A 231 3.38 18.14 -14.82
N ALA A 232 2.48 17.19 -15.08
CA ALA A 232 2.20 16.09 -14.17
C ALA A 232 3.46 15.22 -13.91
N ALA A 233 4.27 14.94 -14.94
CA ALA A 233 5.53 14.22 -14.80
C ALA A 233 6.50 14.93 -13.83
N TRP A 234 6.64 16.26 -13.92
CA TRP A 234 7.46 17.02 -12.98
C TRP A 234 6.86 17.15 -11.59
N MET A 235 5.53 17.16 -11.45
CA MET A 235 4.85 17.21 -10.15
C MET A 235 5.10 15.93 -9.34
N ILE A 236 5.17 14.76 -9.98
CA ILE A 236 5.41 13.50 -9.29
C ILE A 236 6.90 13.22 -9.02
N ALA A 237 7.80 13.85 -9.76
CA ALA A 237 9.25 13.61 -9.71
C ALA A 237 9.87 13.71 -8.29
N PRO A 238 9.57 14.72 -7.45
CA PRO A 238 10.13 14.84 -6.12
C PRO A 238 9.86 13.63 -5.22
N PHE A 239 8.72 12.97 -5.39
CA PHE A 239 8.29 11.85 -4.58
C PHE A 239 9.04 10.55 -4.86
N PHE A 240 9.85 10.49 -5.91
CA PHE A 240 10.74 9.35 -6.18
C PHE A 240 12.10 9.47 -5.50
N VAL A 241 12.49 10.67 -5.06
CA VAL A 241 13.83 10.96 -4.52
C VAL A 241 13.78 11.31 -3.03
N PHE A 242 13.04 12.36 -2.70
CA PHE A 242 13.08 12.96 -1.35
C PHE A 242 12.59 12.04 -0.21
N PRO A 243 11.59 11.16 -0.36
CA PRO A 243 11.16 10.28 0.71
C PRO A 243 12.30 9.42 1.27
N TRP A 244 13.18 8.93 0.41
CA TRP A 244 14.29 8.07 0.81
C TRP A 244 15.35 8.79 1.62
N LEU A 245 15.53 10.10 1.39
CA LEU A 245 16.46 10.93 2.18
C LEU A 245 15.98 11.14 3.63
N LEU A 246 14.73 10.84 3.94
CA LEU A 246 14.24 10.83 5.32
C LEU A 246 14.83 9.65 6.12
N MET A 247 15.30 8.57 5.47
CA MET A 247 15.91 7.43 6.16
C MET A 247 17.18 7.81 6.94
N PRO A 248 18.22 8.42 6.33
CA PRO A 248 19.39 8.88 7.07
C PRO A 248 19.04 9.96 8.10
N VAL A 249 18.02 10.81 7.83
CA VAL A 249 17.56 11.82 8.80
C VAL A 249 16.93 11.15 10.03
N GLY A 250 16.04 10.18 9.82
CA GLY A 250 15.38 9.43 10.88
C GLY A 250 16.36 8.60 11.71
N ALA A 251 17.32 7.95 11.06
CA ALA A 251 18.37 7.18 11.73
C ALA A 251 19.28 8.08 12.59
N ARG A 252 19.72 9.24 12.05
CA ARG A 252 20.57 10.19 12.78
C ARG A 252 19.87 10.80 13.99
N ASN A 253 18.57 11.06 13.90
CA ASN A 253 17.80 11.65 14.99
C ASN A 253 17.22 10.62 15.97
N GLY A 254 17.55 9.32 15.82
CA GLY A 254 17.07 8.25 16.69
C GLY A 254 15.57 7.95 16.56
N VAL A 255 14.91 8.45 15.52
CA VAL A 255 13.51 8.09 15.22
C VAL A 255 13.42 6.67 14.66
N LEU A 256 14.38 6.28 13.80
CA LEU A 256 14.55 4.93 13.32
C LEU A 256 15.60 4.23 14.19
N THR A 257 15.22 3.12 14.81
CA THR A 257 16.06 2.38 15.77
C THR A 257 16.84 1.22 15.17
N GLY A 258 16.64 0.94 13.88
CA GLY A 258 17.43 -0.03 13.11
C GLY A 258 18.86 0.42 12.88
N ASN A 259 19.65 -0.40 12.18
CA ASN A 259 21.05 -0.11 11.89
C ASN A 259 21.22 1.23 11.13
N PRO A 260 21.83 2.27 11.72
CA PRO A 260 21.84 3.61 11.13
C PRO A 260 22.72 3.71 9.87
N ALA A 261 23.81 2.94 9.80
CA ALA A 261 24.68 2.91 8.62
C ALA A 261 23.96 2.27 7.43
N PHE A 262 23.29 1.13 7.68
CA PHE A 262 22.52 0.43 6.65
C PHE A 262 21.33 1.26 6.17
N LEU A 263 20.55 1.88 7.07
CA LEU A 263 19.43 2.76 6.72
C LEU A 263 19.90 3.96 5.88
N SER A 264 21.05 4.54 6.23
CA SER A 264 21.60 5.67 5.47
C SER A 264 22.04 5.24 4.07
N LEU A 265 22.75 4.12 3.95
CA LEU A 265 23.18 3.56 2.66
C LEU A 265 21.98 3.22 1.78
N LEU A 266 20.97 2.54 2.35
CA LEU A 266 19.74 2.20 1.65
C LEU A 266 19.01 3.46 1.16
N GLY A 267 18.87 4.47 2.02
CA GLY A 267 18.21 5.73 1.68
C GLY A 267 18.88 6.45 0.51
N PHE A 268 20.22 6.60 0.55
CA PHE A 268 20.95 7.22 -0.57
C PHE A 268 20.88 6.39 -1.84
N THR A 269 20.98 5.06 -1.76
CA THR A 269 20.88 4.16 -2.92
C THR A 269 19.49 4.28 -3.58
N LEU A 270 18.42 4.28 -2.78
CA LEU A 270 17.06 4.45 -3.28
C LEU A 270 16.82 5.86 -3.85
N ALA A 271 17.41 6.90 -3.27
CA ALA A 271 17.31 8.26 -3.79
C ALA A 271 17.99 8.38 -5.17
N LEU A 272 19.18 7.79 -5.35
CA LEU A 272 19.86 7.73 -6.65
C LEU A 272 19.06 6.93 -7.67
N TRP A 273 18.51 5.78 -7.26
CA TRP A 273 17.62 5.00 -8.13
C TRP A 273 16.34 5.77 -8.48
N GLY A 274 15.79 6.52 -7.52
CA GLY A 274 14.68 7.43 -7.75
C GLY A 274 15.00 8.51 -8.75
N ALA A 275 16.17 9.13 -8.68
CA ALA A 275 16.63 10.12 -9.66
C ALA A 275 16.73 9.54 -11.08
N TYR A 276 17.23 8.31 -11.21
CA TYR A 276 17.21 7.60 -12.50
C TYR A 276 15.78 7.35 -12.99
N THR A 277 14.87 6.94 -12.09
CA THR A 277 13.45 6.73 -12.45
C THR A 277 12.79 8.04 -12.90
N VAL A 278 13.09 9.16 -12.23
CA VAL A 278 12.66 10.49 -12.64
C VAL A 278 13.19 10.83 -14.03
N TRP A 279 14.46 10.57 -14.31
CA TRP A 279 15.02 10.80 -15.64
C TRP A 279 14.26 10.02 -16.73
N LEU A 280 13.91 8.76 -16.48
CA LEU A 280 13.07 7.95 -17.38
C LEU A 280 11.69 8.58 -17.62
N ILE A 281 11.08 9.19 -16.59
CA ILE A 281 9.75 9.82 -16.65
C ILE A 281 9.80 11.13 -17.43
N VAL A 282 10.83 11.98 -17.17
CA VAL A 282 10.83 13.37 -17.67
C VAL A 282 11.53 13.56 -19.02
N ARG A 283 12.39 12.60 -19.45
CA ARG A 283 13.12 12.70 -20.74
C ARG A 283 12.18 12.70 -21.94
N ASN A 284 11.13 11.89 -21.89
CA ASN A 284 10.10 11.82 -22.92
C ASN A 284 8.73 11.52 -22.28
N PRO A 285 8.05 12.51 -21.69
CA PRO A 285 6.80 12.29 -20.96
C PRO A 285 5.67 11.75 -21.84
N ASP A 286 5.70 11.98 -23.14
CA ASP A 286 4.64 11.51 -24.06
C ASP A 286 4.65 9.98 -24.20
N GLU A 287 5.80 9.32 -24.01
CA GLU A 287 5.87 7.85 -23.98
C GLU A 287 5.06 7.24 -22.84
N LEU A 288 4.86 7.97 -21.72
CA LEU A 288 4.03 7.50 -20.60
C LEU A 288 2.57 7.29 -20.98
N THR A 289 2.09 7.99 -22.01
CA THR A 289 0.69 7.89 -22.48
C THR A 289 0.53 6.77 -23.52
N ALA A 290 1.60 6.46 -24.26
CA ALA A 290 1.57 5.50 -25.36
C ALA A 290 1.83 4.06 -24.90
N THR A 291 2.46 3.87 -23.74
CA THR A 291 2.97 2.57 -23.31
C THR A 291 2.40 2.17 -21.94
N GLU A 292 1.56 1.11 -21.91
CA GLU A 292 0.94 0.62 -20.65
C GLU A 292 1.99 0.23 -19.58
N ASN A 293 3.16 -0.28 -20.00
CA ASN A 293 4.23 -0.75 -19.13
C ASN A 293 5.53 0.04 -19.38
N HIS A 294 5.49 1.36 -19.22
CA HIS A 294 6.69 2.19 -19.35
C HIS A 294 7.80 1.71 -18.39
N PRO A 295 9.09 1.75 -18.78
CA PRO A 295 10.20 1.27 -17.94
C PRO A 295 10.24 1.85 -16.53
N SER A 296 9.86 3.13 -16.34
CA SER A 296 9.77 3.76 -15.02
C SER A 296 8.85 3.01 -14.06
N TRP A 297 7.79 2.37 -14.56
CA TRP A 297 6.87 1.60 -13.76
C TRP A 297 7.52 0.34 -13.15
N ARG A 298 8.35 -0.35 -13.94
CA ARG A 298 9.15 -1.48 -13.45
C ARG A 298 10.13 -1.04 -12.36
N HIS A 299 10.84 0.08 -12.58
CA HIS A 299 11.77 0.62 -11.60
C HIS A 299 11.06 1.04 -10.31
N MET A 300 9.92 1.71 -10.40
CA MET A 300 9.09 2.05 -9.25
C MET A 300 8.73 0.83 -8.38
N TYR A 301 8.25 -0.26 -9.02
CA TYR A 301 7.91 -1.49 -8.29
C TYR A 301 9.13 -2.14 -7.64
N LEU A 302 10.24 -2.22 -8.36
CA LEU A 302 11.49 -2.78 -7.83
C LEU A 302 12.04 -1.94 -6.67
N MET A 303 11.99 -0.61 -6.76
CA MET A 303 12.37 0.29 -5.69
C MET A 303 11.52 0.06 -4.44
N MET A 304 10.20 -0.05 -4.60
CA MET A 304 9.29 -0.31 -3.49
C MET A 304 9.61 -1.66 -2.82
N MET A 305 9.84 -2.71 -3.60
CA MET A 305 10.20 -4.04 -3.06
C MET A 305 11.57 -4.00 -2.37
N ALA A 306 12.58 -3.38 -2.99
CA ALA A 306 13.91 -3.21 -2.41
C ALA A 306 13.87 -2.42 -1.09
N ALA A 307 13.06 -1.35 -1.03
CA ALA A 307 12.85 -0.60 0.18
C ALA A 307 12.20 -1.44 1.29
N GLN A 308 11.19 -2.27 0.96
CA GLN A 308 10.54 -3.15 1.94
C GLN A 308 11.52 -4.15 2.54
N VAL A 309 12.30 -4.81 1.67
CA VAL A 309 13.31 -5.79 2.09
C VAL A 309 14.44 -5.09 2.86
N GLY A 310 14.91 -3.96 2.35
CA GLY A 310 15.99 -3.20 2.98
C GLY A 310 15.62 -2.69 4.38
N PHE A 311 14.39 -2.20 4.58
CA PHE A 311 13.93 -1.86 5.92
C PHE A 311 13.92 -3.09 6.84
N ALA A 312 13.41 -4.24 6.39
CA ALA A 312 13.44 -5.46 7.19
C ALA A 312 14.87 -5.83 7.60
N LEU A 313 15.82 -5.82 6.66
CA LEU A 313 17.23 -6.15 6.91
C LEU A 313 17.91 -5.16 7.86
N ALA A 314 17.49 -3.90 7.90
CA ALA A 314 18.04 -2.89 8.80
C ALA A 314 17.70 -3.15 10.28
N TYR A 315 16.69 -3.99 10.55
CA TYR A 315 16.18 -4.31 11.89
C TYR A 315 16.48 -5.75 12.35
N VAL A 316 17.17 -6.53 11.54
CA VAL A 316 17.67 -7.87 11.88
C VAL A 316 19.15 -7.79 12.20
#